data_f2cecd236cf3c0f92461b558a01b568b
#
_entry.id   f2cecd236cf3c0f92461b558a01b568b
#
_cell.length_a   1.000
_cell.length_b   1.000
_cell.length_c   1.000
_cell.angle_alpha   90.00
_cell.angle_beta   90.00
_cell.angle_gamma   90.00
#
_symmetry.space_group_name_H-M   'P 1'
#
loop_
_entity.id
_entity.type
_entity.pdbx_description
1 polymer ?
#
loop_
_entity_poly.entity_id
_entity_poly.type
_entity_poly.pdbx_seq_one_letter_code
_entity_poly.pdbx_strand_id
1 'polypeptide(L)'
;MPLTQIALAAPAYNEADNIVPVLTEWSDHLKARFPDGAYEIVVCNDGSKDRTGAILDDLATSMHGLKPVHHPKNRGAAAALTTAIAATTKPWVLLIDSDGQFPITNLELLERAMDSAARAYIGVRATKHDSAFARLGSWGSGALCNAVHGTHYRDFNSAFKLVDGPLLRSIPLEAKGLNYSTEVTSRLLERGVTLKEVEIEHRARARGQSSMRALRGGLHRSLFVSYVAMRQALLKLDVIQQGGRPS
;
A
#
# COMPACT_ATOMS: atom_id res chain seq x y z
N MET A 1 -19.80 9.59 1.75
CA MET A 1 -20.49 8.69 2.72
C MET A 1 -19.55 8.47 3.89
N PRO A 2 -20.02 8.44 5.14
CA PRO A 2 -19.12 8.18 6.26
C PRO A 2 -18.57 6.73 6.18
N LEU A 3 -17.29 6.60 6.49
CA LEU A 3 -16.63 5.31 6.58
C LEU A 3 -17.09 4.60 7.86
N THR A 4 -17.78 3.47 7.74
CA THR A 4 -18.34 2.74 8.90
C THR A 4 -17.51 1.54 9.30
N GLN A 5 -16.75 0.97 8.37
CA GLN A 5 -15.86 -0.17 8.60
C GLN A 5 -14.60 -0.07 7.75
N ILE A 6 -13.46 -0.43 8.32
CA ILE A 6 -12.16 -0.34 7.63
C ILE A 6 -11.20 -1.45 8.06
N ALA A 7 -10.37 -1.91 7.12
CA ALA A 7 -9.15 -2.65 7.39
C ALA A 7 -7.93 -1.80 7.06
N LEU A 8 -6.89 -1.86 7.86
CA LEU A 8 -5.54 -1.46 7.48
C LEU A 8 -4.80 -2.70 6.99
N ALA A 9 -4.05 -2.58 5.90
CA ALA A 9 -3.18 -3.64 5.40
C ALA A 9 -1.76 -3.10 5.23
N ALA A 10 -0.81 -3.68 5.95
CA ALA A 10 0.57 -3.22 5.99
C ALA A 10 1.58 -4.37 5.89
N PRO A 11 2.68 -4.22 5.12
CA PRO A 11 3.84 -5.08 5.20
C PRO A 11 4.77 -4.60 6.30
N ALA A 12 5.47 -5.52 7.00
CA ALA A 12 6.52 -5.19 7.96
C ALA A 12 7.73 -6.11 7.76
N TYR A 13 8.94 -5.54 7.76
CA TYR A 13 10.18 -6.31 7.69
C TYR A 13 11.31 -5.60 8.43
N ASN A 14 11.75 -6.17 9.57
CA ASN A 14 12.77 -5.61 10.45
C ASN A 14 12.40 -4.18 10.91
N GLU A 15 11.21 -4.05 11.50
CA GLU A 15 10.65 -2.78 12.01
C GLU A 15 10.51 -2.79 13.53
N ALA A 16 11.30 -3.60 14.27
CA ALA A 16 11.19 -3.75 15.72
C ALA A 16 11.25 -2.40 16.47
N ASP A 17 12.02 -1.43 15.96
CA ASP A 17 12.16 -0.10 16.55
C ASP A 17 10.98 0.85 16.28
N ASN A 18 10.20 0.57 15.24
CA ASN A 18 9.12 1.44 14.78
C ASN A 18 7.72 0.86 15.01
N ILE A 19 7.60 -0.48 15.04
CA ILE A 19 6.28 -1.11 14.94
C ILE A 19 5.36 -0.81 16.13
N VAL A 20 5.90 -0.70 17.36
CA VAL A 20 5.10 -0.40 18.55
C VAL A 20 4.47 0.98 18.47
N PRO A 21 5.23 2.09 18.34
CA PRO A 21 4.63 3.43 18.27
C PRO A 21 3.68 3.58 17.06
N VAL A 22 3.98 2.97 15.93
CA VAL A 22 3.14 3.03 14.73
C VAL A 22 1.80 2.34 14.95
N LEU A 23 1.80 1.11 15.48
CA LEU A 23 0.56 0.38 15.74
C LEU A 23 -0.25 1.00 16.88
N THR A 24 0.41 1.61 17.86
CA THR A 24 -0.28 2.37 18.92
C THR A 24 -1.01 3.57 18.31
N GLU A 25 -0.33 4.39 17.49
CA GLU A 25 -0.95 5.52 16.77
C GLU A 25 -2.18 5.05 15.96
N TRP A 26 -2.06 3.95 15.21
CA TRP A 26 -3.16 3.44 14.41
C TRP A 26 -4.32 2.94 15.26
N SER A 27 -4.03 2.14 16.29
CA SER A 27 -5.03 1.58 17.19
C SER A 27 -5.81 2.67 17.92
N ASP A 28 -5.12 3.67 18.48
CA ASP A 28 -5.75 4.76 19.22
C ASP A 28 -6.65 5.60 18.31
N HIS A 29 -6.18 5.91 17.09
CA HIS A 29 -6.98 6.63 16.11
C HIS A 29 -8.24 5.86 15.68
N LEU A 30 -8.10 4.54 15.44
CA LEU A 30 -9.24 3.72 15.01
C LEU A 30 -10.24 3.50 16.14
N LYS A 31 -9.80 3.24 17.37
CA LYS A 31 -10.65 3.11 18.56
C LYS A 31 -11.48 4.36 18.82
N ALA A 32 -10.92 5.54 18.62
CA ALA A 32 -11.63 6.80 18.82
C ALA A 32 -12.77 7.02 17.79
N ARG A 33 -12.74 6.32 16.66
CA ARG A 33 -13.61 6.59 15.51
C ARG A 33 -14.57 5.46 15.16
N PHE A 34 -14.19 4.24 15.44
CA PHE A 34 -14.91 3.04 15.03
C PHE A 34 -15.29 2.19 16.24
N PRO A 35 -16.52 1.67 16.32
CA PRO A 35 -16.88 0.71 17.35
C PRO A 35 -16.09 -0.59 17.21
N ASP A 36 -16.04 -1.36 18.30
CA ASP A 36 -15.39 -2.65 18.33
C ASP A 36 -15.95 -3.58 17.23
N GLY A 37 -15.03 -4.25 16.54
CA GLY A 37 -15.36 -5.10 15.41
C GLY A 37 -15.56 -4.37 14.07
N ALA A 38 -15.63 -3.04 14.05
CA ALA A 38 -15.75 -2.27 12.81
C ALA A 38 -14.42 -2.01 12.12
N TYR A 39 -13.30 -2.23 12.79
CA TYR A 39 -11.97 -2.09 12.20
C TYR A 39 -11.09 -3.31 12.42
N GLU A 40 -10.07 -3.45 11.59
CA GLU A 40 -8.99 -4.42 11.73
C GLU A 40 -7.67 -3.85 11.23
N ILE A 41 -6.57 -4.27 11.84
CA ILE A 41 -5.20 -3.89 11.49
C ILE A 41 -4.48 -5.18 11.12
N VAL A 42 -4.29 -5.42 9.83
CA VAL A 42 -3.62 -6.61 9.32
C VAL A 42 -2.18 -6.26 8.97
N VAL A 43 -1.22 -6.83 9.69
CA VAL A 43 0.20 -6.63 9.45
C VAL A 43 0.85 -7.94 9.05
N CYS A 44 1.43 -7.99 7.85
CA CYS A 44 2.20 -9.13 7.42
C CYS A 44 3.69 -8.94 7.72
N ASN A 45 4.19 -9.69 8.70
CA ASN A 45 5.62 -9.82 8.96
C ASN A 45 6.27 -10.68 7.88
N ASP A 46 7.09 -10.07 7.06
CA ASP A 46 7.74 -10.73 5.89
C ASP A 46 9.01 -11.49 6.29
N GLY A 47 8.91 -12.36 7.29
CA GLY A 47 10.03 -13.17 7.75
C GLY A 47 11.16 -12.34 8.33
N SER A 48 10.84 -11.38 9.20
CA SER A 48 11.81 -10.53 9.89
C SER A 48 12.84 -11.36 10.67
N LYS A 49 14.06 -10.84 10.73
CA LYS A 49 15.19 -11.44 11.46
C LYS A 49 15.39 -10.85 12.86
N ASP A 50 14.74 -9.73 13.12
CA ASP A 50 14.72 -9.04 14.40
C ASP A 50 13.48 -9.45 15.23
N ARG A 51 13.18 -8.70 16.28
CA ARG A 51 12.05 -8.99 17.17
C ARG A 51 10.68 -8.57 16.62
N THR A 52 10.57 -8.07 15.37
CA THR A 52 9.30 -7.60 14.80
C THR A 52 8.18 -8.62 14.95
N GLY A 53 8.43 -9.89 14.61
CA GLY A 53 7.42 -10.95 14.71
C GLY A 53 6.92 -11.15 16.14
N ALA A 54 7.82 -11.31 17.11
CA ALA A 54 7.47 -11.48 18.51
C ALA A 54 6.70 -10.26 19.07
N ILE A 55 7.11 -9.04 18.70
CA ILE A 55 6.41 -7.83 19.11
C ILE A 55 4.98 -7.78 18.57
N LEU A 56 4.77 -8.20 17.31
CA LEU A 56 3.43 -8.26 16.72
C LEU A 56 2.53 -9.27 17.43
N ASP A 57 3.07 -10.44 17.80
CA ASP A 57 2.33 -11.46 18.55
C ASP A 57 1.97 -10.97 19.95
N ASP A 58 2.91 -10.35 20.64
CA ASP A 58 2.67 -9.76 21.97
C ASP A 58 1.58 -8.67 21.91
N LEU A 59 1.67 -7.76 20.97
CA LEU A 59 0.68 -6.70 20.78
C LEU A 59 -0.71 -7.26 20.45
N ALA A 60 -0.81 -8.32 19.66
CA ALA A 60 -2.08 -8.92 19.28
C ALA A 60 -2.85 -9.51 20.47
N THR A 61 -2.18 -9.79 21.58
CA THR A 61 -2.86 -10.28 22.82
C THR A 61 -3.69 -9.19 23.51
N SER A 62 -3.37 -7.93 23.30
CA SER A 62 -3.98 -6.78 24.01
C SER A 62 -4.53 -5.70 23.08
N MET A 63 -4.05 -5.61 21.86
CA MET A 63 -4.49 -4.61 20.88
C MET A 63 -5.66 -5.12 20.08
N HIS A 64 -6.85 -4.57 20.37
CA HIS A 64 -8.08 -4.93 19.66
C HIS A 64 -7.93 -4.73 18.14
N GLY A 65 -8.40 -5.71 17.36
CA GLY A 65 -8.41 -5.66 15.90
C GLY A 65 -7.06 -5.91 15.22
N LEU A 66 -5.94 -6.05 15.96
CA LEU A 66 -4.65 -6.40 15.37
C LEU A 66 -4.62 -7.88 14.99
N LYS A 67 -4.25 -8.14 13.74
CA LYS A 67 -4.14 -9.47 13.12
C LYS A 67 -2.78 -9.63 12.46
N PRO A 68 -1.75 -10.12 13.16
CA PRO A 68 -0.47 -10.43 12.54
C PRO A 68 -0.58 -11.65 11.63
N VAL A 69 0.13 -11.61 10.51
CA VAL A 69 0.33 -12.75 9.61
C VAL A 69 1.84 -12.88 9.38
N HIS A 70 2.38 -14.09 9.38
CA HIS A 70 3.81 -14.28 9.28
C HIS A 70 4.21 -15.11 8.08
N HIS A 71 5.17 -14.62 7.31
CA HIS A 71 5.89 -15.43 6.33
C HIS A 71 7.05 -16.17 7.03
N PRO A 72 7.31 -17.43 6.71
CA PRO A 72 8.44 -18.18 7.30
C PRO A 72 9.80 -17.67 6.84
N LYS A 73 9.85 -16.89 5.74
CA LYS A 73 11.04 -16.24 5.18
C LYS A 73 10.65 -14.99 4.39
N ASN A 74 11.59 -14.09 4.21
CA ASN A 74 11.38 -12.89 3.39
C ASN A 74 10.97 -13.24 1.96
N ARG A 75 9.84 -12.72 1.51
CA ARG A 75 9.27 -12.86 0.15
C ARG A 75 9.18 -11.52 -0.57
N GLY A 76 9.50 -10.43 0.12
CA GLY A 76 9.43 -9.06 -0.37
C GLY A 76 8.12 -8.34 -0.05
N ALA A 77 8.20 -7.02 0.05
CA ALA A 77 7.09 -6.17 0.51
C ALA A 77 5.79 -6.36 -0.28
N ALA A 78 5.87 -6.61 -1.58
CA ALA A 78 4.71 -6.89 -2.41
C ALA A 78 3.98 -8.18 -1.98
N ALA A 79 4.72 -9.27 -1.72
CA ALA A 79 4.14 -10.52 -1.26
C ALA A 79 3.52 -10.37 0.14
N ALA A 80 4.19 -9.62 1.02
CA ALA A 80 3.67 -9.32 2.36
C ALA A 80 2.38 -8.51 2.30
N LEU A 81 2.34 -7.46 1.47
CA LEU A 81 1.13 -6.68 1.28
C LEU A 81 -0.01 -7.52 0.68
N THR A 82 0.28 -8.35 -0.32
CA THR A 82 -0.72 -9.26 -0.91
C THR A 82 -1.32 -10.18 0.16
N THR A 83 -0.47 -10.73 1.03
CA THR A 83 -0.91 -11.58 2.15
C THR A 83 -1.74 -10.78 3.15
N ALA A 84 -1.34 -9.55 3.50
CA ALA A 84 -2.11 -8.68 4.37
C ALA A 84 -3.48 -8.34 3.78
N ILE A 85 -3.55 -7.94 2.50
CA ILE A 85 -4.82 -7.66 1.80
C ILE A 85 -5.75 -8.88 1.82
N ALA A 86 -5.23 -10.08 1.51
CA ALA A 86 -6.02 -11.30 1.48
C ALA A 86 -6.62 -11.67 2.85
N ALA A 87 -5.96 -11.28 3.93
CA ALA A 87 -6.42 -11.51 5.30
C ALA A 87 -7.42 -10.44 5.81
N THR A 88 -7.67 -9.36 5.05
CA THR A 88 -8.66 -8.35 5.40
C THR A 88 -10.08 -8.82 5.10
N THR A 89 -11.06 -8.35 5.88
CA THR A 89 -12.48 -8.72 5.69
C THR A 89 -13.41 -7.52 5.48
N LYS A 90 -12.94 -6.31 5.80
CA LYS A 90 -13.78 -5.09 5.79
C LYS A 90 -14.09 -4.59 4.37
N PRO A 91 -15.17 -3.80 4.22
CA PRO A 91 -15.58 -3.23 2.93
C PRO A 91 -14.61 -2.21 2.36
N TRP A 92 -13.83 -1.54 3.20
CA TRP A 92 -12.77 -0.63 2.79
C TRP A 92 -11.42 -1.08 3.33
N VAL A 93 -10.38 -0.97 2.53
CA VAL A 93 -9.01 -1.33 2.90
C VAL A 93 -8.09 -0.13 2.66
N LEU A 94 -7.44 0.32 3.73
CA LEU A 94 -6.36 1.30 3.66
C LEU A 94 -5.02 0.57 3.55
N LEU A 95 -4.32 0.78 2.46
CA LEU A 95 -2.92 0.39 2.31
C LEU A 95 -2.04 1.46 2.96
N ILE A 96 -1.13 1.04 3.82
CA ILE A 96 -0.24 1.93 4.57
C ILE A 96 1.06 1.22 4.91
N ASP A 97 2.19 1.91 4.83
CA ASP A 97 3.49 1.35 5.25
C ASP A 97 3.67 1.44 6.77
N SER A 98 4.34 0.43 7.36
CA SER A 98 4.55 0.31 8.81
C SER A 98 5.76 1.09 9.34
N ASP A 99 6.34 1.99 8.55
CA ASP A 99 7.55 2.76 8.90
C ASP A 99 7.27 4.13 9.55
N GLY A 100 5.98 4.46 9.75
CA GLY A 100 5.52 5.69 10.40
C GLY A 100 5.58 6.95 9.54
N GLN A 101 5.94 6.83 8.25
CA GLN A 101 6.01 8.00 7.36
C GLN A 101 4.63 8.55 6.97
N PHE A 102 3.59 7.73 7.01
CA PHE A 102 2.21 8.15 6.75
C PHE A 102 1.43 8.25 8.08
N PRO A 103 1.11 9.48 8.56
CA PRO A 103 0.21 9.64 9.70
C PRO A 103 -1.14 8.99 9.41
N ILE A 104 -1.68 8.25 10.37
CA ILE A 104 -3.02 7.64 10.22
C ILE A 104 -4.13 8.69 10.12
N THR A 105 -3.90 9.89 10.63
CA THR A 105 -4.83 11.03 10.53
C THR A 105 -5.12 11.43 9.08
N ASN A 106 -4.25 11.08 8.12
CA ASN A 106 -4.53 11.25 6.70
C ASN A 106 -5.79 10.50 6.23
N LEU A 107 -6.22 9.46 6.96
CA LEU A 107 -7.47 8.76 6.69
C LEU A 107 -8.66 9.72 6.68
N GLU A 108 -8.67 10.70 7.58
CA GLU A 108 -9.75 11.71 7.63
C GLU A 108 -9.82 12.57 6.37
N LEU A 109 -8.66 12.86 5.76
CA LEU A 109 -8.61 13.61 4.51
C LEU A 109 -9.22 12.80 3.36
N LEU A 110 -8.89 11.50 3.29
CA LEU A 110 -9.49 10.60 2.31
C LEU A 110 -10.99 10.48 2.54
N GLU A 111 -11.43 10.32 3.79
CA GLU A 111 -12.85 10.19 4.13
C GLU A 111 -13.66 11.42 3.76
N ARG A 112 -13.15 12.63 4.02
CA ARG A 112 -13.80 13.89 3.60
C ARG A 112 -13.95 13.99 2.08
N ALA A 113 -13.06 13.33 1.33
CA ALA A 113 -13.10 13.29 -0.12
C ALA A 113 -14.01 12.17 -0.68
N MET A 114 -14.52 11.26 0.19
CA MET A 114 -15.33 10.14 -0.25
C MET A 114 -16.67 10.58 -0.82
N ASP A 115 -17.00 9.98 -1.96
CA ASP A 115 -18.30 10.10 -2.62
C ASP A 115 -18.82 8.71 -3.03
N SER A 116 -20.04 8.65 -3.52
CA SER A 116 -20.68 7.39 -3.91
C SER A 116 -20.16 6.80 -5.22
N ALA A 117 -19.42 7.57 -6.00
CA ALA A 117 -18.95 7.16 -7.34
C ALA A 117 -17.55 6.54 -7.30
N ALA A 118 -16.68 7.02 -6.41
CA ALA A 118 -15.29 6.59 -6.36
C ALA A 118 -15.12 5.32 -5.51
N ARG A 119 -14.38 4.35 -6.05
CA ARG A 119 -14.03 3.08 -5.38
C ARG A 119 -12.58 3.02 -4.92
N ALA A 120 -11.78 4.04 -5.22
CA ALA A 120 -10.39 4.12 -4.85
C ALA A 120 -9.92 5.56 -4.67
N TYR A 121 -9.08 5.78 -3.68
CA TYR A 121 -8.47 7.06 -3.32
C TYR A 121 -6.97 6.87 -3.18
N ILE A 122 -6.19 7.86 -3.64
CA ILE A 122 -4.73 7.85 -3.53
C ILE A 122 -4.25 9.12 -2.83
N GLY A 123 -3.45 8.95 -1.78
CA GLY A 123 -2.82 10.05 -1.07
C GLY A 123 -1.67 10.63 -1.88
N VAL A 124 -1.74 11.93 -2.19
CA VAL A 124 -0.67 12.67 -2.85
C VAL A 124 0.18 13.35 -1.79
N ARG A 125 1.46 12.97 -1.68
CA ARG A 125 2.37 13.55 -0.69
C ARG A 125 2.69 15.00 -1.04
N ALA A 126 2.22 15.94 -0.22
CA ALA A 126 2.49 17.38 -0.37
C ALA A 126 4.00 17.66 -0.35
N THR A 127 4.73 16.97 0.56
CA THR A 127 6.18 17.05 0.67
C THR A 127 6.75 15.63 0.68
N LYS A 128 7.77 15.37 -0.14
CA LYS A 128 8.48 14.09 -0.17
C LYS A 128 9.83 14.24 0.53
N HIS A 129 9.98 13.57 1.67
CA HIS A 129 11.22 13.59 2.48
C HIS A 129 12.30 12.61 1.98
N ASP A 130 12.11 12.05 0.78
CA ASP A 130 13.05 11.16 0.12
C ASP A 130 14.27 11.94 -0.42
N SER A 131 15.38 11.24 -0.66
CA SER A 131 16.55 11.81 -1.33
C SER A 131 16.18 12.31 -2.74
N ALA A 132 16.93 13.30 -3.25
CA ALA A 132 16.69 13.86 -4.60
C ALA A 132 16.71 12.78 -5.69
N PHE A 133 17.62 11.80 -5.58
CA PHE A 133 17.72 10.67 -6.50
C PHE A 133 16.48 9.76 -6.43
N ALA A 134 15.99 9.45 -5.23
CA ALA A 134 14.78 8.63 -5.04
C ALA A 134 13.53 9.37 -5.57
N ARG A 135 13.45 10.68 -5.36
CA ARG A 135 12.37 11.53 -5.90
C ARG A 135 12.36 11.53 -7.42
N LEU A 136 13.53 11.71 -8.06
CA LEU A 136 13.66 11.69 -9.53
C LEU A 136 13.23 10.34 -10.09
N GLY A 137 13.71 9.23 -9.50
CA GLY A 137 13.32 7.87 -9.91
C GLY A 137 11.81 7.60 -9.71
N SER A 138 11.22 8.10 -8.62
CA SER A 138 9.78 7.98 -8.38
C SER A 138 8.96 8.82 -9.36
N TRP A 139 9.41 10.04 -9.65
CA TRP A 139 8.77 10.91 -10.64
C TRP A 139 8.83 10.30 -12.04
N GLY A 140 10.01 9.85 -12.50
CA GLY A 140 10.18 9.25 -13.83
C GLY A 140 9.34 7.99 -14.03
N SER A 141 9.30 7.10 -13.02
CA SER A 141 8.45 5.90 -13.07
C SER A 141 6.95 6.24 -13.07
N GLY A 142 6.54 7.25 -12.29
CA GLY A 142 5.16 7.73 -12.27
C GLY A 142 4.75 8.37 -13.60
N ALA A 143 5.61 9.21 -14.19
CA ALA A 143 5.38 9.83 -15.48
C ALA A 143 5.20 8.79 -16.59
N LEU A 144 6.05 7.73 -16.60
CA LEU A 144 5.95 6.67 -17.58
C LEU A 144 4.67 5.82 -17.37
N CYS A 145 4.30 5.49 -16.13
CA CYS A 145 3.04 4.81 -15.85
C CYS A 145 1.83 5.66 -16.26
N ASN A 146 1.86 6.96 -16.01
CA ASN A 146 0.83 7.89 -16.47
C ASN A 146 0.70 7.85 -18.01
N ALA A 147 1.81 7.91 -18.72
CA ALA A 147 1.80 7.84 -20.19
C ALA A 147 1.23 6.51 -20.71
N VAL A 148 1.60 5.39 -20.07
CA VAL A 148 1.10 4.04 -20.44
C VAL A 148 -0.40 3.91 -20.22
N HIS A 149 -0.93 4.49 -19.15
CA HIS A 149 -2.37 4.43 -18.80
C HIS A 149 -3.18 5.60 -19.35
N GLY A 150 -2.57 6.62 -19.94
CA GLY A 150 -3.24 7.83 -20.38
C GLY A 150 -3.80 8.66 -19.23
N THR A 151 -3.09 8.74 -18.11
CA THR A 151 -3.49 9.42 -16.87
C THR A 151 -2.50 10.50 -16.46
N HIS A 152 -2.82 11.28 -15.42
CA HIS A 152 -2.02 12.41 -14.96
C HIS A 152 -1.89 12.47 -13.43
N TYR A 153 -1.77 11.31 -12.76
CA TYR A 153 -1.61 11.26 -11.30
C TYR A 153 -0.32 11.95 -10.85
N ARG A 154 -0.45 12.84 -9.86
CA ARG A 154 0.68 13.59 -9.27
C ARG A 154 1.63 12.69 -8.45
N ASP A 155 1.09 11.65 -7.81
CA ASP A 155 1.87 10.69 -7.01
C ASP A 155 1.42 9.23 -7.26
N PHE A 156 1.60 8.77 -8.49
CA PHE A 156 1.23 7.42 -8.96
C PHE A 156 1.72 6.30 -8.03
N ASN A 157 2.88 6.52 -7.40
CA ASN A 157 3.60 5.55 -6.59
C ASN A 157 3.32 5.67 -5.08
N SER A 158 2.37 6.48 -4.64
CA SER A 158 2.04 6.59 -3.23
C SER A 158 1.58 5.24 -2.65
N ALA A 159 2.09 4.87 -1.48
CA ALA A 159 1.66 3.65 -0.79
C ALA A 159 0.33 3.85 -0.04
N PHE A 160 -0.04 5.09 0.26
CA PHE A 160 -1.26 5.41 1.02
C PHE A 160 -2.49 5.42 0.10
N LYS A 161 -3.27 4.36 0.12
CA LYS A 161 -4.45 4.20 -0.74
C LYS A 161 -5.61 3.61 0.04
N LEU A 162 -6.80 4.21 -0.08
CA LEU A 162 -8.05 3.66 0.42
C LEU A 162 -8.83 3.07 -0.76
N VAL A 163 -9.12 1.78 -0.72
CA VAL A 163 -9.73 1.05 -1.84
C VAL A 163 -10.89 0.20 -1.34
N ASP A 164 -11.93 0.08 -2.15
CA ASP A 164 -13.01 -0.88 -1.97
C ASP A 164 -12.42 -2.28 -1.74
N GLY A 165 -12.75 -2.90 -0.60
CA GLY A 165 -12.10 -4.13 -0.14
C GLY A 165 -12.34 -5.33 -1.06
N PRO A 166 -13.60 -5.66 -1.44
CA PRO A 166 -13.89 -6.68 -2.42
C PRO A 166 -13.13 -6.50 -3.74
N LEU A 167 -13.08 -5.28 -4.27
CA LEU A 167 -12.30 -4.96 -5.47
C LEU A 167 -10.82 -5.25 -5.24
N LEU A 168 -10.23 -4.73 -4.17
CA LEU A 168 -8.80 -4.89 -3.89
C LEU A 168 -8.39 -6.35 -3.73
N ARG A 169 -9.17 -7.14 -2.99
CA ARG A 169 -8.93 -8.58 -2.80
C ARG A 169 -9.05 -9.39 -4.10
N SER A 170 -9.79 -8.90 -5.10
CA SER A 170 -9.89 -9.54 -6.41
C SER A 170 -8.71 -9.28 -7.33
N ILE A 171 -7.82 -8.35 -6.96
CA ILE A 171 -6.67 -7.95 -7.78
C ILE A 171 -5.49 -8.88 -7.54
N PRO A 172 -5.00 -9.62 -8.54
CA PRO A 172 -3.76 -10.36 -8.43
C PRO A 172 -2.58 -9.36 -8.45
N LEU A 173 -1.77 -9.35 -7.39
CA LEU A 173 -0.54 -8.58 -7.31
C LEU A 173 0.65 -9.51 -7.52
N GLU A 174 1.50 -9.19 -8.48
CA GLU A 174 2.64 -10.02 -8.94
C GLU A 174 3.98 -9.27 -8.80
N ALA A 175 3.95 -7.97 -8.46
CA ALA A 175 5.16 -7.17 -8.30
C ALA A 175 6.12 -7.77 -7.27
N LYS A 176 7.41 -7.56 -7.51
CA LYS A 176 8.46 -7.89 -6.54
C LYS A 176 9.02 -6.61 -5.92
N GLY A 177 9.37 -6.68 -4.64
CA GLY A 177 9.95 -5.54 -3.92
C GLY A 177 8.95 -4.42 -3.67
N LEU A 178 9.38 -3.16 -3.83
CA LEU A 178 8.63 -1.95 -3.47
C LEU A 178 7.71 -1.42 -4.60
N ASN A 179 7.53 -2.17 -5.67
CA ASN A 179 6.70 -1.74 -6.79
C ASN A 179 5.19 -2.04 -6.60
N TYR A 180 4.81 -2.60 -5.46
CA TYR A 180 3.43 -2.97 -5.16
C TYR A 180 2.47 -1.77 -5.25
N SER A 181 2.88 -0.60 -4.77
CA SER A 181 2.02 0.58 -4.81
C SER A 181 1.77 1.07 -6.23
N THR A 182 2.77 0.96 -7.11
CA THR A 182 2.63 1.22 -8.54
C THR A 182 1.71 0.19 -9.20
N GLU A 183 1.88 -1.10 -8.84
CA GLU A 183 1.06 -2.17 -9.38
C GLU A 183 -0.41 -2.03 -8.98
N VAL A 184 -0.70 -1.74 -7.71
CA VAL A 184 -2.09 -1.51 -7.27
C VAL A 184 -2.77 -0.42 -8.10
N THR A 185 -2.10 0.73 -8.31
CA THR A 185 -2.63 1.80 -9.15
C THR A 185 -2.88 1.30 -10.59
N SER A 186 -1.90 0.64 -11.20
CA SER A 186 -2.02 0.12 -12.57
C SER A 186 -3.16 -0.89 -12.71
N ARG A 187 -3.27 -1.82 -11.77
CA ARG A 187 -4.32 -2.86 -11.78
C ARG A 187 -5.73 -2.30 -11.60
N LEU A 188 -5.88 -1.24 -10.78
CA LEU A 188 -7.16 -0.53 -10.65
C LEU A 188 -7.54 0.15 -11.98
N LEU A 189 -6.59 0.84 -12.62
CA LEU A 189 -6.80 1.48 -13.90
C LEU A 189 -7.12 0.47 -15.03
N GLU A 190 -6.46 -0.69 -15.04
CA GLU A 190 -6.77 -1.79 -15.97
C GLU A 190 -8.22 -2.28 -15.85
N ARG A 191 -8.84 -2.13 -14.68
CA ARG A 191 -10.26 -2.46 -14.43
C ARG A 191 -11.22 -1.28 -14.63
N GLY A 192 -10.74 -0.18 -15.21
CA GLY A 192 -11.54 1.02 -15.42
C GLY A 192 -11.85 1.80 -14.14
N VAL A 193 -11.15 1.52 -13.03
CA VAL A 193 -11.32 2.22 -11.77
C VAL A 193 -10.31 3.34 -11.67
N THR A 194 -10.78 4.59 -11.72
CA THR A 194 -9.96 5.77 -11.47
C THR A 194 -9.80 5.99 -9.96
N LEU A 195 -8.63 6.50 -9.54
CA LEU A 195 -8.37 6.86 -8.17
C LEU A 195 -8.56 8.37 -7.99
N LYS A 196 -9.29 8.77 -6.94
CA LYS A 196 -9.42 10.17 -6.57
C LYS A 196 -8.19 10.60 -5.77
N GLU A 197 -7.50 11.63 -6.24
CA GLU A 197 -6.32 12.18 -5.56
C GLU A 197 -6.71 13.05 -4.37
N VAL A 198 -6.03 12.84 -3.25
CA VAL A 198 -6.20 13.63 -2.02
C VAL A 198 -4.82 13.99 -1.49
N GLU A 199 -4.58 15.28 -1.27
CA GLU A 199 -3.31 15.72 -0.70
C GLU A 199 -3.19 15.32 0.76
N ILE A 200 -2.04 14.73 1.14
CA ILE A 200 -1.79 14.17 2.46
C ILE A 200 -0.44 14.61 3.02
N GLU A 201 -0.32 14.54 4.34
CA GLU A 201 0.94 14.71 5.05
C GLU A 201 1.86 13.49 4.84
N HIS A 202 3.17 13.73 4.75
CA HIS A 202 4.19 12.70 4.73
C HIS A 202 5.34 13.11 5.65
N ARG A 203 5.64 12.27 6.64
CA ARG A 203 6.68 12.54 7.65
C ARG A 203 8.04 12.02 7.19
N ALA A 204 9.10 12.62 7.70
CA ALA A 204 10.43 12.02 7.62
C ALA A 204 10.46 10.71 8.43
N ARG A 205 11.19 9.72 7.95
CA ARG A 205 11.36 8.45 8.68
C ARG A 205 12.03 8.71 10.03
N ALA A 206 11.42 8.24 11.12
CA ALA A 206 11.89 8.49 12.47
C ALA A 206 13.12 7.63 12.81
N ARG A 207 13.15 6.36 12.38
CA ARG A 207 14.22 5.38 12.69
C ARG A 207 14.38 4.37 11.54
N GLY A 208 15.52 3.65 11.55
CA GLY A 208 15.82 2.59 10.59
C GLY A 208 16.44 3.07 9.29
N GLN A 209 16.98 2.12 8.51
CA GLN A 209 17.53 2.38 7.17
C GLN A 209 16.54 1.90 6.11
N SER A 210 16.41 2.68 5.02
CA SER A 210 15.64 2.21 3.87
C SER A 210 16.19 0.86 3.40
N SER A 211 15.33 -0.14 3.24
CA SER A 211 15.70 -1.46 2.73
C SER A 211 16.21 -1.43 1.27
N MET A 212 16.15 -0.27 0.60
CA MET A 212 16.66 -0.07 -0.75
C MET A 212 18.14 0.34 -0.76
N ARG A 213 18.99 -0.53 -1.27
CA ARG A 213 20.27 -0.09 -1.88
C ARG A 213 19.93 0.58 -3.22
N ALA A 214 20.20 1.88 -3.35
CA ALA A 214 19.72 2.77 -4.40
C ALA A 214 19.88 2.24 -5.86
N LEU A 215 20.98 1.57 -6.18
CA LEU A 215 21.23 1.01 -7.52
C LEU A 215 20.34 -0.21 -7.87
N ARG A 216 20.13 -1.13 -6.92
CA ARG A 216 19.25 -2.29 -7.15
C ARG A 216 17.79 -1.87 -7.26
N GLY A 217 17.37 -0.86 -6.47
CA GLY A 217 16.02 -0.31 -6.54
C GLY A 217 15.69 0.33 -7.87
N GLY A 218 16.64 1.03 -8.50
CA GLY A 218 16.48 1.64 -9.83
C GLY A 218 16.23 0.61 -10.93
N LEU A 219 17.06 -0.45 -10.99
CA LEU A 219 16.91 -1.51 -11.99
C LEU A 219 15.58 -2.27 -11.85
N HIS A 220 15.21 -2.65 -10.62
CA HIS A 220 13.92 -3.30 -10.38
C HIS A 220 12.74 -2.43 -10.77
N ARG A 221 12.82 -1.13 -10.55
CA ARG A 221 11.77 -0.18 -10.92
C ARG A 221 11.64 -0.06 -12.44
N SER A 222 12.75 0.04 -13.16
CA SER A 222 12.76 0.11 -14.63
C SER A 222 12.18 -1.16 -15.26
N LEU A 223 12.58 -2.34 -14.79
CA LEU A 223 12.02 -3.62 -15.24
C LEU A 223 10.52 -3.72 -14.95
N PHE A 224 10.08 -3.24 -13.79
CA PHE A 224 8.66 -3.27 -13.45
C PHE A 224 7.82 -2.33 -14.35
N VAL A 225 8.33 -1.13 -14.64
CA VAL A 225 7.64 -0.20 -15.55
C VAL A 225 7.57 -0.76 -16.97
N SER A 226 8.63 -1.44 -17.45
CA SER A 226 8.59 -2.16 -18.71
C SER A 226 7.57 -3.29 -18.72
N TYR A 227 7.43 -4.02 -17.60
CA TYR A 227 6.37 -5.01 -17.42
C TYR A 227 4.97 -4.39 -17.49
N VAL A 228 4.73 -3.26 -16.83
CA VAL A 228 3.44 -2.54 -16.89
C VAL A 228 3.13 -2.11 -18.33
N ALA A 229 4.11 -1.56 -19.05
CA ALA A 229 3.95 -1.15 -20.44
C ALA A 229 3.61 -2.35 -21.36
N MET A 230 4.36 -3.44 -21.22
CA MET A 230 4.12 -4.67 -21.98
C MET A 230 2.73 -5.24 -21.68
N ARG A 231 2.34 -5.31 -20.41
CA ARG A 231 1.02 -5.79 -20.01
C ARG A 231 -0.11 -4.95 -20.61
N GLN A 232 0.02 -3.62 -20.59
CA GLN A 232 -0.96 -2.74 -21.22
C GLN A 232 -1.05 -2.96 -22.75
N ALA A 233 0.07 -3.17 -23.40
CA ALA A 233 0.05 -3.51 -24.84
C ALA A 233 -0.69 -4.82 -25.09
N LEU A 234 -0.45 -5.86 -24.28
CA LEU A 234 -1.12 -7.16 -24.40
C LEU A 234 -2.63 -7.08 -24.12
N LEU A 235 -3.05 -6.24 -23.16
CA LEU A 235 -4.47 -5.97 -22.89
C LEU A 235 -5.15 -5.27 -24.07
N LYS A 236 -4.49 -4.28 -24.69
CA LYS A 236 -5.00 -3.58 -25.88
C LYS A 236 -5.10 -4.47 -27.11
N LEU A 237 -4.29 -5.52 -27.20
CA LEU A 237 -4.30 -6.52 -28.27
C LEU A 237 -5.20 -7.73 -27.97
N ASP A 238 -5.97 -7.70 -26.87
CA ASP A 238 -6.83 -8.81 -26.39
C ASP A 238 -6.08 -10.15 -26.19
N VAL A 239 -4.74 -10.10 -26.03
CA VAL A 239 -3.91 -11.29 -25.80
C VAL A 239 -4.05 -11.81 -24.38
N ILE A 240 -4.33 -10.92 -23.41
CA ILE A 240 -4.56 -11.27 -22.00
C ILE A 240 -5.88 -10.64 -21.52
N GLN A 241 -6.56 -11.33 -20.60
CA GLN A 241 -7.80 -10.82 -20.01
C GLN A 241 -7.51 -9.95 -18.77
N GLN A 242 -8.39 -8.98 -18.52
CA GLN A 242 -8.36 -8.17 -17.29
C GLN A 242 -8.56 -9.08 -16.07
N GLY A 243 -7.48 -9.39 -15.35
CA GLY A 243 -7.53 -10.17 -14.09
C GLY A 243 -7.20 -11.66 -14.18
N GLY A 244 -6.82 -12.19 -15.37
CA GLY A 244 -6.39 -13.57 -15.53
C GLY A 244 -4.87 -13.74 -15.70
N ARG A 245 -4.33 -14.90 -15.28
CA ARG A 245 -3.07 -15.41 -15.81
C ARG A 245 -3.28 -15.75 -17.28
N PRO A 246 -2.26 -15.68 -18.15
CA PRO A 246 -2.37 -16.25 -19.48
C PRO A 246 -2.76 -17.71 -19.34
N SER A 247 -3.74 -18.13 -20.15
CA SER A 247 -4.25 -19.50 -20.27
C SER A 247 -3.13 -20.45 -20.71
#